data_88d474d0f2d1266531d32485c03892ad
#
_entry.id   88d474d0f2d1266531d32485c03892ad
#
_cell.length_a   1.000
_cell.length_b   1.000
_cell.length_c   1.000
_cell.angle_alpha   90.00
_cell.angle_beta   90.00
_cell.angle_gamma   90.00
#
_symmetry.space_group_name_H-M   'P 1'
#
loop_
_entity.id
_entity.type
_entity.pdbx_description
1 polymer ?
#
loop_
_entity_poly.entity_id
_entity_poly.type
_entity_poly.pdbx_seq_one_letter_code
_entity_poly.pdbx_strand_id
1 'polypeptide(L)'
;LFLVDDADHYKEHKLEERFSKRLDGLLNFIDQATVNTWFDRKLKPVLNSEIKTPSKVFDKTWDTRNIQSECIVPIINRGDVCGAIALGATKPRHFHNGLRTEYLERMAERLAIAINNVLLIDRLQLERSNAQERNRISA
;
A
#
# COMPACT_ATOMS: atom_id res chain seq x y z
N LEU A 1 -4.06 0.53 4.11
CA LEU A 1 -2.84 0.62 3.31
C LEU A 1 -2.53 -0.73 2.68
N PHE A 2 -2.36 -0.71 1.38
CA PHE A 2 -1.98 -1.89 0.60
C PHE A 2 -0.59 -1.69 0.02
N LEU A 3 0.27 -2.70 0.16
CA LEU A 3 1.60 -2.73 -0.45
C LEU A 3 1.69 -3.94 -1.38
N VAL A 4 2.26 -3.73 -2.56
CA VAL A 4 2.47 -4.80 -3.53
C VAL A 4 3.62 -5.69 -3.08
N ASP A 5 3.37 -6.99 -2.98
CA ASP A 5 4.35 -7.98 -2.52
C ASP A 5 4.20 -9.30 -3.28
N ASP A 6 4.53 -9.31 -4.58
CA ASP A 6 4.43 -10.50 -5.43
C ASP A 6 5.41 -11.61 -5.04
N ALA A 7 6.59 -11.25 -4.54
CA ALA A 7 7.68 -12.17 -4.25
C ALA A 7 7.89 -12.39 -2.74
N ASP A 8 6.89 -12.10 -1.91
CA ASP A 8 6.99 -12.12 -0.45
C ASP A 8 8.18 -11.32 0.10
N HIS A 9 8.56 -10.28 -0.63
CA HIS A 9 9.73 -9.45 -0.33
C HIS A 9 9.65 -8.78 1.04
N TYR A 10 8.47 -8.23 1.38
CA TYR A 10 8.25 -7.59 2.67
C TYR A 10 8.25 -8.60 3.82
N LYS A 11 7.75 -9.82 3.58
CA LYS A 11 7.76 -10.90 4.56
C LYS A 11 9.19 -11.35 4.84
N GLU A 12 10.03 -11.52 3.81
CA GLU A 12 11.44 -11.88 3.95
C GLU A 12 12.22 -10.86 4.78
N HIS A 13 11.90 -9.57 4.62
CA HIS A 13 12.55 -8.49 5.36
C HIS A 13 11.88 -8.18 6.70
N LYS A 14 10.89 -8.96 7.11
CA LYS A 14 10.14 -8.78 8.37
C LYS A 14 9.56 -7.37 8.53
N LEU A 15 9.25 -6.71 7.43
CA LEU A 15 8.65 -5.37 7.45
C LEU A 15 7.26 -5.40 8.06
N GLU A 16 6.54 -6.50 7.91
CA GLU A 16 5.26 -6.71 8.55
C GLU A 16 5.37 -6.57 10.08
N GLU A 17 6.40 -7.14 10.70
CA GLU A 17 6.64 -7.01 12.14
C GLU A 17 6.97 -5.58 12.55
N ARG A 18 7.73 -4.85 11.73
CA ARG A 18 8.10 -3.46 12.02
C ARG A 18 6.90 -2.53 11.98
N PHE A 19 5.97 -2.76 11.05
CA PHE A 19 4.77 -1.94 10.90
C PHE A 19 3.59 -2.44 11.73
N SER A 20 3.57 -3.72 12.11
CA SER A 20 2.39 -4.37 12.68
C SER A 20 1.93 -3.77 14.01
N LYS A 21 2.85 -3.29 14.86
CA LYS A 21 2.47 -2.72 16.15
C LYS A 21 1.67 -1.42 16.04
N ARG A 22 1.89 -0.65 14.97
CA ARG A 22 1.21 0.64 14.75
C ARG A 22 0.12 0.57 13.68
N LEU A 23 0.22 -0.41 12.80
CA LEU A 23 -0.65 -0.55 11.63
C LEU A 23 -1.41 -1.87 11.62
N ASP A 24 -1.57 -2.50 12.80
CA ASP A 24 -2.30 -3.77 12.91
C ASP A 24 -3.71 -3.61 12.33
N GLY A 25 -4.07 -4.47 11.39
CA GLY A 25 -5.33 -4.41 10.68
C GLY A 25 -5.41 -3.31 9.61
N LEU A 26 -4.44 -2.40 9.51
CA LEU A 26 -4.42 -1.34 8.51
C LEU A 26 -3.50 -1.63 7.34
N LEU A 27 -2.50 -2.48 7.53
CA LEU A 27 -1.54 -2.84 6.50
C LEU A 27 -1.90 -4.19 5.90
N ASN A 28 -2.03 -4.23 4.57
CA ASN A 28 -2.33 -5.43 3.81
C ASN A 28 -1.33 -5.58 2.66
N PHE A 29 -1.01 -6.81 2.32
CA PHE A 29 -0.17 -7.12 1.17
C PHE A 29 -1.01 -7.65 0.03
N ILE A 30 -0.67 -7.26 -1.20
CA ILE A 30 -1.47 -7.54 -2.38
C ILE A 30 -0.54 -7.80 -3.58
N ASP A 31 -1.01 -8.57 -4.55
CA ASP A 31 -0.27 -8.81 -5.78
C ASP A 31 -0.45 -7.66 -6.78
N GLN A 32 0.53 -7.51 -7.67
CA GLN A 32 0.55 -6.43 -8.66
C GLN A 32 -0.65 -6.50 -9.61
N ALA A 33 -1.04 -7.70 -10.02
CA ALA A 33 -2.15 -7.89 -10.95
C ALA A 33 -3.46 -7.35 -10.36
N THR A 34 -3.72 -7.63 -9.09
CA THR A 34 -4.94 -7.17 -8.40
C THR A 34 -4.95 -5.65 -8.26
N VAL A 35 -3.85 -5.05 -7.80
CA VAL A 35 -3.79 -3.60 -7.64
C VAL A 35 -3.92 -2.86 -8.97
N ASN A 36 -3.41 -3.42 -10.04
CA ASN A 36 -3.54 -2.84 -11.38
C ASN A 36 -5.00 -2.80 -11.85
N THR A 37 -5.83 -3.76 -11.43
CA THR A 37 -7.26 -3.74 -11.78
C THR A 37 -8.01 -2.59 -11.15
N TRP A 38 -7.54 -2.10 -10.00
CA TRP A 38 -8.21 -1.01 -9.29
C TRP A 38 -8.08 0.32 -10.02
N PHE A 39 -6.96 0.56 -10.71
CA PHE A 39 -6.64 1.85 -11.32
C PHE A 39 -6.83 1.89 -12.84
N ASP A 40 -7.15 0.76 -13.47
CA ASP A 40 -7.38 0.66 -14.92
C ASP A 40 -6.29 1.36 -15.74
N ARG A 41 -5.02 1.09 -15.40
CA ARG A 41 -3.82 1.69 -16.02
C ARG A 41 -3.69 3.21 -15.87
N LYS A 42 -4.57 3.83 -15.09
CA LYS A 42 -4.48 5.26 -14.78
C LYS A 42 -3.79 5.41 -13.42
N LEU A 43 -2.80 6.29 -13.36
CA LEU A 43 -2.07 6.56 -12.13
C LEU A 43 -2.75 7.71 -11.34
N LYS A 44 -4.05 7.61 -11.14
CA LYS A 44 -4.86 8.63 -10.49
C LYS A 44 -5.78 8.02 -9.45
N PRO A 45 -6.18 8.79 -8.43
CA PRO A 45 -7.16 8.34 -7.46
C PRO A 45 -8.49 7.94 -8.12
N VAL A 46 -9.08 6.88 -7.58
CA VAL A 46 -10.40 6.38 -8.00
C VAL A 46 -11.40 6.70 -6.90
N LEU A 47 -12.47 7.38 -7.26
CA LEU A 47 -13.54 7.79 -6.36
C LEU A 47 -14.82 7.05 -6.74
N ASN A 48 -15.36 6.28 -5.80
CA ASN A 48 -16.64 5.60 -5.96
C ASN A 48 -17.65 6.21 -5.01
N SER A 49 -18.55 7.07 -5.54
CA SER A 49 -19.51 7.81 -4.74
C SER A 49 -20.65 6.95 -4.19
N GLU A 50 -20.98 5.87 -4.89
CA GLU A 50 -21.99 4.90 -4.47
C GLU A 50 -21.52 3.48 -4.74
N ILE A 51 -21.37 2.71 -3.68
CA ILE A 51 -20.97 1.30 -3.79
C ILE A 51 -22.23 0.45 -3.75
N LYS A 52 -22.62 -0.11 -4.91
CA LYS A 52 -23.83 -0.94 -5.06
C LYS A 52 -23.56 -2.42 -4.85
N THR A 53 -22.31 -2.84 -4.98
CA THR A 53 -21.85 -4.22 -4.78
C THR A 53 -20.77 -4.22 -3.72
N PRO A 54 -20.43 -5.38 -3.12
CA PRO A 54 -19.32 -5.42 -2.18
C PRO A 54 -18.07 -4.80 -2.80
N SER A 55 -17.38 -3.95 -2.02
CA SER A 55 -16.17 -3.30 -2.47
C SER A 55 -15.11 -4.32 -2.85
N LYS A 56 -14.41 -4.10 -3.96
CA LYS A 56 -13.28 -4.94 -4.37
C LYS A 56 -12.06 -4.75 -3.46
N VAL A 57 -12.00 -3.63 -2.77
CA VAL A 57 -10.87 -3.22 -1.94
C VAL A 57 -11.06 -3.63 -0.49
N PHE A 58 -12.25 -3.37 0.04
CA PHE A 58 -12.63 -3.76 1.40
C PHE A 58 -13.30 -5.13 1.32
N ASP A 59 -12.53 -6.17 1.54
CA ASP A 59 -12.99 -7.54 1.44
C ASP A 59 -13.68 -8.03 2.72
N LYS A 60 -13.92 -9.35 2.80
CA LYS A 60 -14.67 -9.99 3.88
C LYS A 60 -14.04 -9.85 5.27
N THR A 61 -12.78 -9.45 5.37
CA THR A 61 -12.10 -9.29 6.66
C THR A 61 -12.50 -7.99 7.37
N TRP A 62 -13.14 -7.08 6.64
CA TRP A 62 -13.65 -5.81 7.17
C TRP A 62 -15.18 -5.85 7.20
N ASP A 63 -15.78 -5.12 8.12
CA ASP A 63 -17.22 -4.92 8.09
C ASP A 63 -17.59 -3.97 6.94
N THR A 64 -17.56 -4.50 5.72
CA THR A 64 -17.74 -3.73 4.49
C THR A 64 -19.20 -3.42 4.19
N ARG A 65 -20.14 -3.99 4.96
CA ARG A 65 -21.58 -3.79 4.74
C ARG A 65 -22.01 -2.34 4.89
N ASN A 66 -21.25 -1.56 5.65
CA ASN A 66 -21.56 -0.17 5.96
C ASN A 66 -20.78 0.82 5.09
N ILE A 67 -19.86 0.38 4.25
CA ILE A 67 -19.09 1.27 3.39
C ILE A 67 -19.93 1.60 2.15
N GLN A 68 -20.28 2.87 2.00
CA GLN A 68 -21.15 3.35 0.91
C GLN A 68 -20.43 4.22 -0.11
N SER A 69 -19.27 4.74 0.22
CA SER A 69 -18.40 5.43 -0.72
C SER A 69 -16.95 5.13 -0.40
N GLU A 70 -16.08 5.20 -1.41
CA GLU A 70 -14.65 4.91 -1.22
C GLU A 70 -13.77 5.77 -2.11
N CYS A 71 -12.54 5.96 -1.67
CA CYS A 71 -11.47 6.59 -2.44
C CYS A 71 -10.24 5.69 -2.38
N ILE A 72 -9.67 5.38 -3.52
CA ILE A 72 -8.47 4.57 -3.64
C ILE A 72 -7.39 5.42 -4.29
N VAL A 73 -6.28 5.64 -3.58
CA VAL A 73 -5.19 6.49 -4.04
C VAL A 73 -3.97 5.63 -4.34
N PRO A 74 -3.42 5.67 -5.58
CA PRO A 74 -2.25 4.88 -5.90
C PRO A 74 -0.99 5.43 -5.23
N ILE A 75 -0.15 4.54 -4.72
CA ILE A 75 1.20 4.86 -4.28
C ILE A 75 2.12 4.50 -5.44
N ILE A 76 2.77 5.52 -6.02
CA ILE A 76 3.53 5.38 -7.25
C ILE A 76 5.01 5.49 -6.94
N ASN A 77 5.79 4.54 -7.44
CA ASN A 77 7.24 4.53 -7.38
C ASN A 77 7.81 4.26 -8.76
N ARG A 78 8.59 5.19 -9.29
CA ARG A 78 9.24 5.08 -10.61
C ARG A 78 8.24 4.77 -11.74
N GLY A 79 7.04 5.37 -11.67
CA GLY A 79 6.01 5.19 -12.68
C GLY A 79 5.14 3.95 -12.51
N ASP A 80 5.43 3.09 -11.53
CA ASP A 80 4.65 1.89 -11.24
C ASP A 80 3.89 2.03 -9.93
N VAL A 81 2.71 1.41 -9.88
CA VAL A 81 1.92 1.35 -8.64
C VAL A 81 2.55 0.32 -7.71
N CYS A 82 3.09 0.78 -6.59
CA CYS A 82 3.69 -0.10 -5.57
C CYS A 82 2.78 -0.33 -4.37
N GLY A 83 1.61 0.29 -4.36
CA GLY A 83 0.65 0.13 -3.29
C GLY A 83 -0.55 1.04 -3.49
N ALA A 84 -1.41 1.10 -2.49
CA ALA A 84 -2.59 1.96 -2.50
C ALA A 84 -3.04 2.34 -1.09
N ILE A 85 -3.61 3.53 -0.98
CA ILE A 85 -4.32 3.97 0.22
C ILE A 85 -5.80 3.85 -0.09
N ALA A 86 -6.53 3.06 0.68
CA ALA A 86 -7.97 2.92 0.53
C ALA A 86 -8.68 3.57 1.71
N LEU A 87 -9.61 4.45 1.40
CA LEU A 87 -10.44 5.15 2.37
C LEU A 87 -11.90 4.81 2.11
N GLY A 88 -12.59 4.35 3.14
CA GLY A 88 -14.01 4.02 3.09
C GLY A 88 -14.84 4.95 3.97
N ALA A 89 -16.04 5.26 3.54
CA ALA A 89 -16.98 6.05 4.31
C ALA A 89 -18.34 5.36 4.40
N THR A 90 -19.01 5.53 5.53
CA THR A 90 -20.36 4.99 5.76
C THR A 90 -21.46 5.81 5.11
N LYS A 91 -21.11 6.99 4.60
CA LYS A 91 -22.06 7.89 3.91
C LYS A 91 -21.86 7.78 2.40
N PRO A 92 -22.92 7.69 1.60
CA PRO A 92 -22.80 7.81 0.16
C PRO A 92 -22.34 9.21 -0.20
N ARG A 93 -21.63 9.33 -1.31
CA ARG A 93 -21.12 10.60 -1.85
C ARG A 93 -20.12 11.35 -0.97
N HIS A 94 -19.63 10.74 0.12
CA HIS A 94 -18.54 11.33 0.86
C HIS A 94 -17.28 11.45 -0.02
N PHE A 95 -17.01 10.43 -0.81
CA PHE A 95 -15.98 10.44 -1.84
C PHE A 95 -16.65 10.54 -3.21
N HIS A 96 -16.81 11.76 -3.72
CA HIS A 96 -17.45 12.04 -5.01
C HIS A 96 -16.43 12.56 -6.04
N ASN A 97 -16.79 12.50 -7.31
CA ASN A 97 -15.89 12.86 -8.41
C ASN A 97 -15.41 14.32 -8.40
N GLY A 98 -16.10 15.20 -7.70
CA GLY A 98 -15.69 16.59 -7.54
C GLY A 98 -14.77 16.85 -6.37
N LEU A 99 -14.43 15.83 -5.58
CA LEU A 99 -13.57 15.98 -4.43
C LEU A 99 -12.12 16.22 -4.87
N ARG A 100 -11.47 17.18 -4.24
CA ARG A 100 -10.06 17.44 -4.49
C ARG A 100 -9.20 16.37 -3.79
N THR A 101 -8.33 15.74 -4.56
CA THR A 101 -7.50 14.65 -4.09
C THR A 101 -6.02 15.00 -3.96
N GLU A 102 -5.63 16.25 -4.21
CA GLU A 102 -4.23 16.67 -4.20
C GLU A 102 -3.53 16.38 -2.86
N TYR A 103 -4.24 16.57 -1.75
CA TYR A 103 -3.69 16.28 -0.42
C TYR A 103 -3.39 14.77 -0.27
N LEU A 104 -4.31 13.93 -0.71
CA LEU A 104 -4.16 12.47 -0.66
C LEU A 104 -3.04 12.00 -1.59
N GLU A 105 -2.92 12.60 -2.77
CA GLU A 105 -1.84 12.31 -3.71
C GLU A 105 -0.48 12.68 -3.14
N ARG A 106 -0.36 13.82 -2.47
CA ARG A 106 0.88 14.22 -1.78
C ARG A 106 1.21 13.27 -0.63
N MET A 107 0.21 12.82 0.10
CA MET A 107 0.37 11.83 1.15
C MET A 107 0.92 10.52 0.59
N ALA A 108 0.38 10.08 -0.53
CA ALA A 108 0.84 8.87 -1.23
C ALA A 108 2.29 9.03 -1.74
N GLU A 109 2.67 10.19 -2.25
CA GLU A 109 4.06 10.48 -2.66
C GLU A 109 5.03 10.37 -1.48
N ARG A 110 4.66 10.92 -0.34
CA ARG A 110 5.47 10.84 0.89
C ARG A 110 5.59 9.41 1.39
N LEU A 111 4.51 8.64 1.32
CA LEU A 111 4.55 7.22 1.67
C LEU A 111 5.46 6.43 0.75
N ALA A 112 5.44 6.70 -0.54
CA ALA A 112 6.33 6.04 -1.50
C ALA A 112 7.80 6.28 -1.14
N ILE A 113 8.17 7.50 -0.79
CA ILE A 113 9.52 7.84 -0.35
C ILE A 113 9.88 7.11 0.95
N ALA A 114 8.98 7.10 1.92
CA ALA A 114 9.22 6.45 3.20
C ALA A 114 9.40 4.93 3.04
N ILE A 115 8.59 4.30 2.21
CA ILE A 115 8.68 2.87 1.92
C ILE A 115 10.02 2.55 1.26
N ASN A 116 10.43 3.34 0.27
CA ASN A 116 11.73 3.18 -0.39
C ASN A 116 12.89 3.30 0.59
N ASN A 117 12.83 4.27 1.50
CA ASN A 117 13.87 4.46 2.51
C ASN A 117 13.98 3.26 3.44
N VAL A 118 12.85 2.70 3.87
CA VAL A 118 12.84 1.50 4.73
C VAL A 118 13.44 0.30 4.01
N LEU A 119 13.06 0.08 2.75
CA LEU A 119 13.59 -1.01 1.93
C LEU A 119 15.09 -0.86 1.68
N LEU A 120 15.56 0.36 1.42
CA LEU A 120 16.97 0.66 1.20
C LEU A 120 17.81 0.40 2.47
N ILE A 121 17.33 0.86 3.62
CA ILE A 121 17.99 0.65 4.90
C ILE A 121 18.10 -0.85 5.20
N ASP A 122 17.02 -1.60 5.00
CA ASP A 122 17.02 -3.06 5.19
C ASP A 122 18.04 -3.75 4.28
N ARG A 123 18.11 -3.35 3.01
CA ARG A 123 19.08 -3.88 2.05
C ARG A 123 20.52 -3.61 2.49
N LEU A 124 20.80 -2.38 2.91
CA LEU A 124 22.14 -2.00 3.38
C LEU A 124 22.53 -2.76 4.64
N GLN A 125 21.62 -2.97 5.57
CA GLN A 125 21.88 -3.76 6.78
C GLN A 125 22.15 -5.22 6.44
N LEU A 126 21.43 -5.81 5.51
CA LEU A 126 21.63 -7.18 5.07
C LEU A 126 22.99 -7.34 4.38
N GLU A 127 23.37 -6.43 3.49
CA GLU A 127 24.66 -6.42 2.81
C GLU A 127 25.80 -6.29 3.82
N ARG A 128 25.66 -5.44 4.83
CA ARG A 128 26.63 -5.26 5.90
C ARG A 128 26.80 -6.54 6.73
N SER A 129 25.72 -7.19 7.09
CA SER A 129 25.76 -8.47 7.82
C SER A 129 26.46 -9.55 7.02
N ASN A 130 26.15 -9.66 5.72
CA ASN A 130 26.79 -10.63 4.83
C ASN A 130 28.28 -10.36 4.67
N ALA A 131 28.70 -9.10 4.58
CA ALA A 131 30.10 -8.72 4.50
C ALA A 131 30.87 -9.07 5.79
N GLN A 132 30.27 -8.82 6.95
CA GLN A 132 30.84 -9.18 8.23
C GLN A 132 31.02 -10.71 8.39
N GLU A 133 30.03 -11.46 7.96
CA GLU A 133 30.06 -12.91 7.99
C GLU A 133 31.13 -13.47 7.06
N ARG A 134 31.27 -12.92 5.85
CA ARG A 134 32.37 -13.29 4.93
C ARG A 134 33.72 -12.99 5.51
N ASN A 135 33.90 -11.85 6.16
CA ASN A 135 35.15 -11.51 6.83
C ASN A 135 35.48 -12.46 8.01
N ARG A 136 34.44 -12.92 8.71
CA ARG A 136 34.62 -13.91 9.80
C ARG A 136 35.08 -15.25 9.26
N ILE A 137 34.58 -15.70 8.11
CA ILE A 137 34.91 -16.97 7.49
C ILE A 137 36.32 -16.94 6.88
N SER A 138 36.76 -15.81 6.33
CA SER A 138 38.05 -15.65 5.70
C SER A 138 39.21 -15.38 6.68
N ALA A 139 38.89 -15.23 7.95
CA ALA A 139 39.92 -15.16 9.00
C ALA A 139 40.21 -16.56 9.51
#